data_086c0cc9322083580e9108a08240c853
#
_entry.id   086c0cc9322083580e9108a08240c853
#
_cell.length_a   1.000
_cell.length_b   1.000
_cell.length_c   1.000
_cell.angle_alpha   90.00
_cell.angle_beta   90.00
_cell.angle_gamma   90.00
#
_symmetry.space_group_name_H-M   'P 1'
#
loop_
_entity.id
_entity.type
_entity.pdbx_description
1 polymer ?
#
loop_
_entity_poly.entity_id
_entity_poly.type
_entity_poly.pdbx_seq_one_letter_code
_entity_poly.pdbx_strand_id
1 'polypeptide(L)'
;MNEQSTLTIGQVAWLKVVDVNHLGAFVDWGLSKDLFVPFAEQQHPLKPDAFTLVKVYIDNQGRPAGSTRIDHWIEDTATGLEVGEQVELLVAEQTDLGFKAIVNHQFWGLLYSNELYRRIRRGQTLEAVSYTHLRAH
;
A
#
# COMPACT_ATOMS: atom_id res chain seq x y z
N MET A 1 10.39 -16.41 -14.54
CA MET A 1 10.32 -15.98 -14.25
C MET A 1 10.36 -15.31 -13.83
N ASN A 2 10.25 -15.04 -13.53
CA ASN A 2 10.25 -14.34 -12.95
C ASN A 2 9.87 -13.56 -12.60
N GLU A 3 9.79 -13.32 -12.42
CA GLU A 3 9.49 -12.56 -11.93
C GLU A 3 9.16 -11.87 -11.48
N GLN A 4 9.15 -11.93 -11.34
CA GLN A 4 8.79 -11.49 -10.80
C GLN A 4 8.35 -10.68 -9.95
N SER A 5 8.66 -11.20 -8.92
CA SER A 5 8.09 -10.20 -8.09
C SER A 5 8.59 -8.88 -8.40
N THR A 6 7.82 -7.97 -8.25
CA THR A 6 8.16 -6.65 -8.66
C THR A 6 8.10 -5.65 -7.52
N LEU A 7 7.81 -6.11 -6.30
CA LEU A 7 7.74 -5.21 -5.16
C LEU A 7 9.14 -4.85 -4.69
N THR A 8 9.43 -3.57 -4.62
CA THR A 8 10.74 -3.08 -4.24
C THR A 8 10.64 -2.15 -3.03
N ILE A 9 11.82 -1.74 -2.54
CA ILE A 9 11.90 -0.82 -1.41
C ILE A 9 11.15 0.47 -1.74
N GLY A 10 10.35 0.91 -0.78
CA GLY A 10 9.57 2.14 -0.92
C GLY A 10 8.17 1.95 -1.44
N GLN A 11 7.86 0.77 -1.94
CA GLN A 11 6.52 0.51 -2.47
C GLN A 11 5.58 0.02 -1.39
N VAL A 12 4.28 0.18 -1.66
CA VAL A 12 3.21 -0.30 -0.78
C VAL A 12 2.43 -1.34 -1.57
N ALA A 13 2.09 -2.44 -0.91
CA ALA A 13 1.32 -3.49 -1.58
C ALA A 13 0.38 -4.17 -0.59
N TRP A 14 -0.60 -4.87 -1.12
CA TRP A 14 -1.59 -5.66 -0.38
C TRP A 14 -1.04 -7.07 -0.29
N LEU A 15 -0.54 -7.45 0.89
CA LEU A 15 0.21 -8.68 1.05
C LEU A 15 -0.43 -9.59 2.08
N LYS A 16 -0.22 -10.89 1.91
CA LYS A 16 -0.75 -11.91 2.81
C LYS A 16 0.20 -12.13 3.97
N VAL A 17 -0.33 -12.14 5.19
CA VAL A 17 0.42 -12.50 6.38
C VAL A 17 0.56 -14.02 6.40
N VAL A 18 1.79 -14.53 6.41
CA VAL A 18 1.99 -15.97 6.38
C VAL A 18 2.31 -16.55 7.75
N ASP A 19 2.84 -15.74 8.67
CA ASP A 19 3.15 -16.24 10.01
C ASP A 19 3.23 -15.07 10.98
N VAL A 20 2.97 -15.37 12.26
CA VAL A 20 3.13 -14.42 13.35
C VAL A 20 3.75 -15.16 14.51
N ASN A 21 4.81 -14.59 15.09
CA ASN A 21 5.46 -15.19 16.24
C ASN A 21 5.86 -14.11 17.23
N HIS A 22 6.68 -14.46 18.21
CA HIS A 22 7.02 -13.53 19.30
C HIS A 22 7.91 -12.38 18.84
N LEU A 23 8.45 -12.43 17.63
CA LEU A 23 9.28 -11.34 17.09
C LEU A 23 8.47 -10.36 16.26
N GLY A 24 7.41 -10.81 15.63
CA GLY A 24 6.60 -9.99 14.75
C GLY A 24 5.87 -10.85 13.76
N ALA A 25 5.58 -10.29 12.60
CA ALA A 25 4.86 -10.98 11.55
C ALA A 25 5.73 -11.12 10.31
N PHE A 26 5.35 -12.06 9.44
CA PHE A 26 6.02 -12.28 8.16
C PHE A 26 4.97 -12.25 7.07
N VAL A 27 5.25 -11.54 6.00
CA VAL A 27 4.31 -11.41 4.89
C VAL A 27 4.97 -11.86 3.60
N ASP A 28 4.15 -12.38 2.71
CA ASP A 28 4.61 -12.86 1.39
C ASP A 28 4.66 -11.66 0.45
N TRP A 29 5.87 -11.29 0.04
CA TRP A 29 6.06 -10.16 -0.87
C TRP A 29 6.60 -10.58 -2.23
N GLY A 30 6.47 -11.89 -2.52
CA GLY A 30 6.81 -12.39 -3.85
C GLY A 30 8.23 -12.93 -3.98
N LEU A 31 9.03 -12.83 -2.95
CA LEU A 31 10.40 -13.37 -2.96
C LEU A 31 10.47 -14.63 -2.12
N SER A 32 11.57 -15.33 -2.23
CA SER A 32 11.73 -16.62 -1.55
C SER A 32 11.70 -16.49 -0.03
N LYS A 33 12.18 -15.37 0.49
CA LYS A 33 12.11 -15.10 1.93
C LYS A 33 10.98 -14.11 2.19
N ASP A 34 10.20 -14.40 3.22
CA ASP A 34 9.12 -13.51 3.61
C ASP A 34 9.66 -12.20 4.17
N LEU A 35 8.86 -11.16 4.07
CA LEU A 35 9.23 -9.86 4.57
C LEU A 35 8.83 -9.75 6.03
N PHE A 36 9.76 -9.34 6.88
CA PHE A 36 9.52 -9.23 8.32
C PHE A 36 8.84 -7.90 8.64
N VAL A 37 7.79 -7.96 9.49
CA VAL A 37 7.08 -6.78 9.98
C VAL A 37 7.19 -6.79 11.49
N PRO A 38 8.10 -5.99 12.07
CA PRO A 38 8.26 -5.98 13.53
C PRO A 38 7.02 -5.43 14.22
N PHE A 39 6.82 -5.82 15.48
CA PHE A 39 5.65 -5.36 16.23
C PHE A 39 5.54 -3.86 16.27
N ALA A 40 6.67 -3.15 16.39
CA ALA A 40 6.66 -1.69 16.44
C ALA A 40 6.10 -1.05 15.17
N GLU A 41 6.10 -1.80 14.07
CA GLU A 41 5.62 -1.30 12.79
C GLU A 41 4.24 -1.84 12.44
N GLN A 42 3.54 -2.45 13.38
CA GLN A 42 2.20 -2.96 13.14
C GLN A 42 1.18 -1.99 13.71
N GLN A 43 0.32 -1.46 12.84
CA GLN A 43 -0.76 -0.56 13.27
C GLN A 43 -1.74 -1.30 14.16
N HIS A 44 -2.02 -2.55 13.79
CA HIS A 44 -2.89 -3.45 14.55
C HIS A 44 -2.21 -4.82 14.57
N PRO A 45 -2.53 -5.67 15.55
CA PRO A 45 -2.00 -7.02 15.52
C PRO A 45 -2.38 -7.72 14.22
N LEU A 46 -1.39 -8.37 13.60
CA LEU A 46 -1.61 -9.08 12.36
C LEU A 46 -1.95 -10.54 12.65
N LYS A 47 -2.70 -11.16 11.74
CA LYS A 47 -3.12 -12.55 11.89
C LYS A 47 -2.73 -13.34 10.66
N PRO A 48 -2.28 -14.61 10.83
CA PRO A 48 -1.96 -15.43 9.66
C PRO A 48 -3.14 -15.53 8.71
N ASP A 49 -2.83 -15.59 7.43
CA ASP A 49 -3.77 -15.72 6.33
C ASP A 49 -4.59 -14.47 6.03
N ALA A 50 -4.45 -13.41 6.83
CA ALA A 50 -5.09 -12.13 6.53
C ALA A 50 -4.22 -11.33 5.56
N PHE A 51 -4.84 -10.44 4.82
CA PHE A 51 -4.13 -9.52 3.93
C PHE A 51 -4.10 -8.14 4.55
N THR A 52 -3.01 -7.41 4.29
CA THR A 52 -2.86 -6.06 4.82
C THR A 52 -1.99 -5.24 3.89
N LEU A 53 -2.11 -3.92 4.00
CA LEU A 53 -1.22 -3.01 3.27
C LEU A 53 0.11 -2.95 3.99
N VAL A 54 1.19 -3.09 3.24
CA VAL A 54 2.54 -3.09 3.78
C VAL A 54 3.41 -2.17 2.95
N LYS A 55 4.11 -1.25 3.64
CA LYS A 55 5.15 -0.41 3.05
C LYS A 55 6.49 -1.11 3.25
N VAL A 56 7.26 -1.24 2.18
CA VAL A 56 8.59 -1.86 2.27
C VAL A 56 9.60 -0.75 2.53
N TYR A 57 10.39 -0.93 3.58
CA TYR A 57 11.39 0.07 3.95
C TYR A 57 12.70 -0.64 4.31
N ILE A 58 13.76 0.12 4.49
CA ILE A 58 15.07 -0.41 4.91
C ILE A 58 15.21 -0.13 6.41
N ASP A 59 15.49 -1.16 7.18
CA ASP A 59 15.64 -1.00 8.63
C ASP A 59 17.05 -0.47 8.98
N ASN A 60 17.30 -0.31 10.27
CA ASN A 60 18.57 0.27 10.76
C ASN A 60 19.79 -0.55 10.39
N GLN A 61 19.59 -1.81 10.05
CA GLN A 61 20.68 -2.71 9.69
C GLN A 61 20.81 -2.90 8.19
N GLY A 62 20.08 -2.08 7.41
CA GLY A 62 20.17 -2.13 5.96
C GLY A 62 19.39 -3.25 5.33
N ARG A 63 18.43 -3.85 6.02
CA ARG A 63 17.64 -4.97 5.51
C ARG A 63 16.22 -4.54 5.17
N PRO A 64 15.62 -5.15 4.16
CA PRO A 64 14.21 -4.86 3.88
C PRO A 64 13.32 -5.29 5.04
N ALA A 65 12.34 -4.46 5.36
CA ALA A 65 11.34 -4.76 6.38
C ALA A 65 10.03 -4.14 5.95
N GLY A 66 8.95 -4.54 6.61
CA GLY A 66 7.62 -4.06 6.29
C GLY A 66 7.00 -3.27 7.43
N SER A 67 6.10 -2.35 7.07
CA SER A 67 5.37 -1.57 8.04
C SER A 67 3.91 -1.47 7.60
N THR A 68 2.99 -1.69 8.54
CA THR A 68 1.57 -1.47 8.26
C THR A 68 1.10 -0.12 8.77
N ARG A 69 2.01 0.69 9.29
CA ARG A 69 1.69 2.05 9.77
C ARG A 69 1.67 2.99 8.57
N ILE A 70 0.71 2.79 7.70
CA ILE A 70 0.68 3.43 6.38
C ILE A 70 0.62 4.94 6.50
N ASP A 71 -0.15 5.48 7.46
CA ASP A 71 -0.24 6.93 7.63
C ASP A 71 1.08 7.58 8.00
N HIS A 72 2.01 6.80 8.56
CA HIS A 72 3.34 7.31 8.87
C HIS A 72 4.17 7.56 7.62
N TRP A 73 3.91 6.78 6.56
CA TRP A 73 4.74 6.79 5.35
C TRP A 73 4.12 7.58 4.19
N ILE A 74 2.78 7.71 4.18
CA ILE A 74 2.07 8.24 3.02
C ILE A 74 1.67 9.68 3.30
N GLU A 75 1.95 10.58 2.36
CA GLU A 75 1.69 12.00 2.53
C GLU A 75 0.25 12.33 2.22
N ASP A 76 -0.29 13.29 2.95
CA ASP A 76 -1.69 13.68 2.80
C ASP A 76 -1.97 14.42 1.50
N THR A 77 -0.97 15.09 0.95
CA THR A 77 -1.17 15.94 -0.22
C THR A 77 -0.22 15.51 -1.32
N ALA A 78 -0.80 15.26 -2.49
CA ALA A 78 0.01 14.93 -3.65
C ALA A 78 0.78 16.16 -4.12
N THR A 79 2.09 15.97 -4.33
CA THR A 79 2.95 17.02 -4.86
C THR A 79 3.69 16.46 -6.06
N GLY A 80 4.02 17.33 -7.00
CA GLY A 80 4.78 16.92 -8.16
C GLY A 80 3.99 16.21 -9.23
N LEU A 81 2.68 16.05 -9.05
CA LEU A 81 1.84 15.44 -10.06
C LEU A 81 1.29 16.53 -10.98
N GLU A 82 1.29 16.22 -12.27
CA GLU A 82 0.75 17.16 -13.27
C GLU A 82 -0.57 16.63 -13.79
N VAL A 83 -1.44 17.54 -14.20
CA VAL A 83 -2.71 17.17 -14.82
C VAL A 83 -2.41 16.37 -16.07
N GLY A 84 -3.08 15.23 -16.21
CA GLY A 84 -2.88 14.35 -17.34
C GLY A 84 -1.82 13.28 -17.12
N GLU A 85 -1.11 13.35 -16.01
CA GLU A 85 -0.09 12.35 -15.69
C GLU A 85 -0.77 11.03 -15.31
N GLN A 86 -0.22 9.93 -15.82
CA GLN A 86 -0.74 8.62 -15.47
C GLN A 86 -0.20 8.21 -14.10
N VAL A 87 -1.09 7.73 -13.24
CA VAL A 87 -0.72 7.35 -11.88
C VAL A 87 -1.20 5.94 -11.58
N GLU A 88 -0.52 5.29 -10.67
CA GLU A 88 -0.91 3.99 -10.15
C GLU A 88 -1.63 4.18 -8.83
N LEU A 89 -2.77 3.49 -8.66
CA LEU A 89 -3.56 3.58 -7.44
C LEU A 89 -3.62 2.23 -6.76
N LEU A 90 -3.47 2.22 -5.44
CA LEU A 90 -3.69 1.05 -4.62
C LEU A 90 -4.85 1.36 -3.69
N VAL A 91 -5.95 0.64 -3.86
CA VAL A 91 -7.16 0.90 -3.09
C VAL A 91 -6.95 0.45 -1.66
N ALA A 92 -7.10 1.37 -0.72
CA ALA A 92 -6.77 1.10 0.67
C ALA A 92 -8.02 0.90 1.54
N GLU A 93 -9.07 1.69 1.34
CA GLU A 93 -10.16 1.69 2.29
C GLU A 93 -11.40 2.29 1.66
N GLN A 94 -12.55 1.73 1.97
CA GLN A 94 -13.82 2.30 1.54
C GLN A 94 -14.25 3.38 2.51
N THR A 95 -14.75 4.49 1.98
CA THR A 95 -15.24 5.61 2.78
C THR A 95 -16.65 5.96 2.32
N ASP A 96 -17.29 6.91 3.02
CA ASP A 96 -18.63 7.36 2.65
C ASP A 96 -18.67 7.99 1.26
N LEU A 97 -17.57 8.59 0.83
CA LEU A 97 -17.52 9.28 -0.45
C LEU A 97 -17.04 8.38 -1.59
N GLY A 98 -16.43 7.27 -1.28
CA GLY A 98 -15.86 6.38 -2.27
C GLY A 98 -14.74 5.55 -1.67
N PHE A 99 -13.58 5.60 -2.28
CA PHE A 99 -12.44 4.82 -1.81
C PHE A 99 -11.22 5.71 -1.60
N LYS A 100 -10.56 5.51 -0.48
CA LYS A 100 -9.26 6.11 -0.21
C LYS A 100 -8.21 5.23 -0.85
N ALA A 101 -7.30 5.82 -1.59
CA ALA A 101 -6.30 5.07 -2.34
C ALA A 101 -4.93 5.70 -2.18
N ILE A 102 -3.89 4.88 -2.37
CA ILE A 102 -2.52 5.36 -2.34
C ILE A 102 -2.07 5.61 -3.77
N VAL A 103 -1.64 6.82 -4.06
CA VAL A 103 -1.23 7.26 -5.39
C VAL A 103 0.28 7.14 -5.50
N ASN A 104 0.75 6.34 -6.47
CA ASN A 104 2.17 6.17 -6.75
C ASN A 104 2.99 5.81 -5.52
N HIS A 105 2.41 5.05 -4.58
CA HIS A 105 3.06 4.60 -3.34
C HIS A 105 3.44 5.73 -2.39
N GLN A 106 2.99 6.97 -2.64
CA GLN A 106 3.48 8.13 -1.90
C GLN A 106 2.39 9.01 -1.30
N PHE A 107 1.23 9.11 -1.94
CA PHE A 107 0.23 10.11 -1.56
C PHE A 107 -1.13 9.49 -1.36
N TRP A 108 -1.93 10.09 -0.47
CA TRP A 108 -3.33 9.72 -0.34
C TRP A 108 -4.17 10.41 -1.40
N GLY A 109 -5.12 9.70 -1.96
CA GLY A 109 -6.09 10.24 -2.89
C GLY A 109 -7.45 9.67 -2.62
N LEU A 110 -8.47 10.23 -3.26
CA LEU A 110 -9.85 9.80 -3.08
C LEU A 110 -10.45 9.48 -4.44
N LEU A 111 -11.03 8.28 -4.55
CA LEU A 111 -11.82 7.89 -5.71
C LEU A 111 -13.28 8.04 -5.35
N TYR A 112 -13.96 8.98 -5.97
CA TYR A 112 -15.38 9.22 -5.67
C TYR A 112 -16.24 8.12 -6.24
N SER A 113 -17.21 7.67 -5.47
CA SER A 113 -18.06 6.55 -5.89
C SER A 113 -18.86 6.86 -7.15
N ASN A 114 -19.24 8.11 -7.36
CA ASN A 114 -20.01 8.47 -8.55
C ASN A 114 -19.17 8.50 -9.83
N GLU A 115 -17.85 8.31 -9.71
CA GLU A 115 -16.97 8.26 -10.86
C GLU A 115 -16.52 6.85 -11.20
N LEU A 116 -17.04 5.85 -10.47
CA LEU A 116 -16.59 4.48 -10.64
C LEU A 116 -17.61 3.71 -11.46
N TYR A 117 -17.12 3.01 -12.48
CA TYR A 117 -17.97 2.26 -13.39
C TYR A 117 -17.87 0.77 -13.18
N ARG A 118 -17.09 0.33 -12.20
CA ARG A 118 -16.93 -1.09 -11.92
C ARG A 118 -16.71 -1.27 -10.43
N ARG A 119 -16.84 -2.52 -10.01
CA ARG A 119 -16.64 -2.84 -8.61
C ARG A 119 -15.17 -2.67 -8.23
N ILE A 120 -14.95 -1.96 -7.15
CA ILE A 120 -13.63 -1.68 -6.60
C ILE A 120 -13.56 -2.32 -5.23
N ARG A 121 -12.39 -2.86 -4.87
CA ARG A 121 -12.22 -3.46 -3.56
C ARG A 121 -10.84 -3.17 -3.01
N ARG A 122 -10.69 -3.32 -1.70
CA ARG A 122 -9.42 -3.11 -1.02
C ARG A 122 -8.34 -4.00 -1.62
N GLY A 123 -7.15 -3.43 -1.73
CA GLY A 123 -6.02 -4.17 -2.24
C GLY A 123 -5.90 -4.19 -3.74
N GLN A 124 -6.89 -3.69 -4.43
CA GLN A 124 -6.88 -3.67 -5.90
C GLN A 124 -5.97 -2.57 -6.39
N THR A 125 -5.23 -2.83 -7.47
CA THR A 125 -4.42 -1.80 -8.12
C THR A 125 -5.12 -1.36 -9.39
N LEU A 126 -5.04 -0.07 -9.66
CA LEU A 126 -5.66 0.55 -10.83
C LEU A 126 -4.70 1.55 -11.41
N GLU A 127 -4.88 1.84 -12.71
CA GLU A 127 -4.21 2.95 -13.34
C GLU A 127 -5.24 4.03 -13.63
N ALA A 128 -4.83 5.28 -13.45
CA ALA A 128 -5.71 6.39 -13.65
C ALA A 128 -4.92 7.59 -14.15
N VAL A 129 -5.65 8.62 -14.56
CA VAL A 129 -5.04 9.86 -15.01
C VAL A 129 -5.30 10.92 -13.97
N SER A 130 -4.26 11.67 -13.63
CA SER A 130 -4.34 12.72 -12.64
C SER A 130 -5.11 13.92 -13.18
N TYR A 131 -6.02 14.45 -12.37
CA TYR A 131 -6.73 15.69 -12.67
C TYR A 131 -6.45 16.71 -11.60
N THR A 132 -6.77 17.96 -11.88
CA THR A 132 -6.49 19.05 -10.94
C THR A 132 -7.11 18.81 -9.57
N HIS A 133 -8.21 18.08 -9.51
CA HIS A 133 -8.91 17.83 -8.26
C HIS A 133 -8.48 16.53 -7.57
N LEU A 134 -7.47 15.86 -8.09
CA LEU A 134 -6.94 14.69 -7.41
C LEU A 134 -6.11 15.15 -6.23
N ARG A 135 -6.60 14.92 -5.03
CA ARG A 135 -5.92 15.34 -3.84
C ARG A 135 -6.25 14.41 -2.70
N ALA A 136 -5.37 14.41 -1.72
CA ALA A 136 -5.54 13.58 -0.54
C ALA A 136 -6.45 14.26 0.47
N HIS A 137 -7.07 13.44 1.26
CA HIS A 137 -7.91 13.92 2.36
C HIS A 137 -7.75 13.04 3.58
#